data_40a9bd881636d381a2c06d4b8afdea78
#
_entry.id   40a9bd881636d381a2c06d4b8afdea78
#
_cell.length_a   1.000
_cell.length_b   1.000
_cell.length_c   1.000
_cell.angle_alpha   90.00
_cell.angle_beta   90.00
_cell.angle_gamma   90.00
#
_symmetry.space_group_name_H-M   'P 1'
#
loop_
_entity.id
_entity.type
_entity.pdbx_description
1 polymer ?
#
loop_
_entity_poly.entity_id
_entity_poly.type
_entity_poly.pdbx_seq_one_letter_code
_entity_poly.pdbx_strand_id
1 'polypeptide(L)'
;MFLHLKKIKTDAITVGADKFTKNNGIRGLAFRFGKNDVKVGSAGSNLDTDTYNLTHYTSSPIEDDTKFIDTVFGVGVLNSDILSVLDGERVTADRKGRQIYGTIKLKDEIKKNNLILVPSAQIDLGYTLLDAYQESGNTAMKFKKQGIQSRNARLSIAAIDELENDKYTIRKHGKLEYKANLNRSSNIKYSYVSDPASGEFDTKLNSGALHNLNGELGIDIILPDSFSIFLIYERNQALEVGHTDKIHLAIGYLPNRKTNYAYKLAGSENIGSEFKISKNINDFEIDFTLNNQDALRPNIINEATINLTSKF
;
A
#
# COMPACT_ATOMS: atom_id res chain seq x y z
N MET A 1 -18.83 19.58 7.42
CA MET A 1 -17.41 19.96 7.31
C MET A 1 -16.70 18.84 6.55
N PHE A 2 -16.28 19.06 5.31
CA PHE A 2 -15.52 18.07 4.55
C PHE A 2 -14.05 18.24 4.91
N LEU A 3 -13.48 17.27 5.62
CA LEU A 3 -12.04 17.19 5.85
C LEU A 3 -11.37 16.80 4.51
N HIS A 4 -10.76 17.77 3.84
CA HIS A 4 -9.96 17.49 2.66
C HIS A 4 -8.59 16.95 3.12
N LEU A 5 -8.30 15.70 2.85
CA LEU A 5 -6.95 15.14 2.97
C LEU A 5 -6.01 15.93 2.05
N LYS A 6 -4.96 16.51 2.64
CA LYS A 6 -4.00 17.33 1.87
C LYS A 6 -2.80 16.51 1.38
N LYS A 7 -2.31 15.60 2.22
CA LYS A 7 -1.15 14.75 1.89
C LYS A 7 -1.12 13.51 2.80
N ILE A 8 -0.79 12.38 2.23
CA ILE A 8 -0.46 11.15 2.97
C ILE A 8 0.95 10.75 2.54
N LYS A 9 1.85 10.57 3.51
CA LYS A 9 3.17 9.99 3.32
C LYS A 9 3.25 8.70 4.14
N THR A 10 3.70 7.62 3.53
CA THR A 10 3.89 6.33 4.20
C THR A 10 5.29 5.83 3.92
N ASP A 11 6.06 5.59 4.97
CA ASP A 11 7.35 4.93 4.92
C ASP A 11 7.24 3.59 5.67
N ALA A 12 7.80 2.52 5.12
CA ALA A 12 7.73 1.22 5.79
C ALA A 12 8.93 0.33 5.45
N ILE A 13 9.33 -0.44 6.46
CA ILE A 13 10.32 -1.51 6.32
C ILE A 13 9.62 -2.83 6.65
N THR A 14 9.81 -3.82 5.78
CA THR A 14 9.32 -5.18 6.02
C THR A 14 10.50 -6.14 5.97
N VAL A 15 10.63 -6.96 7.01
CA VAL A 15 11.62 -8.04 7.08
C VAL A 15 10.84 -9.34 7.26
N GLY A 16 11.19 -10.37 6.49
CA GLY A 16 10.50 -11.65 6.54
C GLY A 16 11.43 -12.80 6.21
N ALA A 17 10.98 -13.98 6.56
CA ALA A 17 11.61 -15.23 6.18
C ALA A 17 10.51 -16.21 5.76
N ASP A 18 10.78 -16.95 4.69
CA ASP A 18 9.89 -17.99 4.21
C ASP A 18 10.66 -19.26 3.85
N LYS A 19 9.91 -20.33 3.63
CA LYS A 19 10.43 -21.60 3.15
C LYS A 19 9.43 -22.29 2.24
N PHE A 20 9.97 -23.05 1.32
CA PHE A 20 9.17 -23.98 0.53
C PHE A 20 8.64 -25.12 1.39
N THR A 21 7.40 -25.51 1.13
CA THR A 21 6.78 -26.68 1.72
C THR A 21 7.04 -27.91 0.85
N LYS A 22 6.78 -29.12 1.39
CA LYS A 22 6.95 -30.36 0.63
C LYS A 22 6.07 -30.45 -0.63
N ASN A 23 4.99 -29.69 -0.67
CA ASN A 23 4.02 -29.66 -1.78
C ASN A 23 4.20 -28.42 -2.69
N ASN A 24 5.43 -27.96 -2.90
CA ASN A 24 5.75 -26.79 -3.74
C ASN A 24 5.04 -25.50 -3.34
N GLY A 25 4.50 -25.43 -2.12
CA GLY A 25 3.96 -24.20 -1.56
C GLY A 25 5.03 -23.38 -0.85
N ILE A 26 4.66 -22.17 -0.42
CA ILE A 26 5.49 -21.28 0.37
C ILE A 26 4.76 -20.94 1.67
N ARG A 27 5.49 -20.87 2.79
CA ARG A 27 4.98 -20.31 4.04
C ARG A 27 6.04 -19.47 4.71
N GLY A 28 5.62 -18.36 5.29
CA GLY A 28 6.56 -17.43 5.91
C GLY A 28 5.95 -16.59 7.02
N LEU A 29 6.84 -15.87 7.67
CA LEU A 29 6.55 -14.83 8.65
C LEU A 29 7.20 -13.55 8.18
N ALA A 30 6.49 -12.43 8.35
CA ALA A 30 7.00 -11.09 8.06
C ALA A 30 6.69 -10.16 9.22
N PHE A 31 7.66 -9.35 9.59
CA PHE A 31 7.50 -8.23 10.50
C PHE A 31 7.58 -6.93 9.70
N ARG A 32 6.63 -6.04 9.91
CA ARG A 32 6.59 -4.74 9.26
C ARG A 32 6.54 -3.63 10.30
N PHE A 33 7.44 -2.68 10.17
CA PHE A 33 7.36 -1.36 10.78
C PHE A 33 6.92 -0.35 9.71
N GLY A 34 5.94 0.48 10.02
CA GLY A 34 5.44 1.52 9.11
C GLY A 34 5.22 2.83 9.86
N LYS A 35 5.53 3.93 9.21
CA LYS A 35 5.24 5.28 9.67
C LYS A 35 4.33 5.96 8.65
N ASN A 36 3.21 6.51 9.11
CA ASN A 36 2.27 7.26 8.29
C ASN A 36 2.16 8.69 8.82
N ASP A 37 2.34 9.66 7.95
CA ASP A 37 2.12 11.09 8.18
C ASP A 37 0.93 11.53 7.32
N VAL A 38 -0.16 11.94 7.95
CA VAL A 38 -1.41 12.33 7.30
C VAL A 38 -1.71 13.78 7.64
N LYS A 39 -1.54 14.67 6.66
CA LYS A 39 -1.92 16.09 6.78
C LYS A 39 -3.37 16.28 6.39
N VAL A 40 -4.14 16.93 7.27
CA VAL A 40 -5.58 17.12 7.11
C VAL A 40 -5.90 18.60 6.98
N GLY A 41 -6.62 18.96 5.93
CA GLY A 41 -7.02 20.35 5.68
C GLY A 41 -5.84 21.30 5.43
N SER A 42 -6.08 22.60 5.54
CA SER A 42 -5.09 23.66 5.36
C SER A 42 -4.65 24.32 6.67
N ALA A 43 -5.31 24.01 7.78
CA ALA A 43 -5.07 24.64 9.08
C ALA A 43 -3.84 24.06 9.81
N GLY A 44 -3.23 22.96 9.32
CA GLY A 44 -2.04 22.35 9.92
C GLY A 44 -2.34 21.17 10.84
N SER A 45 -3.57 20.61 10.78
CA SER A 45 -3.89 19.35 11.48
C SER A 45 -3.08 18.20 10.91
N ASN A 46 -2.57 17.32 11.78
CA ASN A 46 -1.73 16.20 11.42
C ASN A 46 -2.08 14.95 12.24
N LEU A 47 -1.87 13.77 11.62
CA LEU A 47 -1.95 12.47 12.27
C LEU A 47 -0.71 11.67 11.89
N ASP A 48 0.19 11.50 12.85
CA ASP A 48 1.36 10.63 12.73
C ASP A 48 1.05 9.28 13.36
N THR A 49 1.29 8.20 12.64
CA THR A 49 1.00 6.85 13.14
C THR A 49 2.16 5.91 12.86
N ASP A 50 2.72 5.35 13.93
CA ASP A 50 3.64 4.23 13.88
C ASP A 50 2.87 2.92 13.97
N THR A 51 3.20 1.97 13.08
CA THR A 51 2.55 0.65 13.01
C THR A 51 3.59 -0.46 13.09
N TYR A 52 3.29 -1.49 13.88
CA TYR A 52 4.11 -2.69 14.02
C TYR A 52 3.22 -3.89 13.76
N ASN A 53 3.55 -4.69 12.75
CA ASN A 53 2.73 -5.83 12.33
C ASN A 53 3.56 -7.09 12.25
N LEU A 54 3.02 -8.18 12.78
CA LEU A 54 3.51 -9.52 12.55
C LEU A 54 2.51 -10.27 11.67
N THR A 55 2.98 -10.82 10.58
CA THR A 55 2.15 -11.46 9.54
C THR A 55 2.68 -12.85 9.25
N HIS A 56 1.81 -13.84 9.30
CA HIS A 56 2.03 -15.18 8.75
C HIS A 56 1.34 -15.26 7.38
N TYR A 57 2.01 -15.84 6.41
CA TYR A 57 1.45 -16.05 5.08
C TYR A 57 1.77 -17.43 4.53
N THR A 58 0.87 -17.94 3.71
CA THR A 58 1.08 -19.17 2.95
C THR A 58 0.57 -19.02 1.53
N SER A 59 1.21 -19.71 0.60
CA SER A 59 0.70 -19.98 -0.73
C SER A 59 0.86 -21.48 -0.97
N SER A 60 -0.24 -22.19 -1.15
CA SER A 60 -0.22 -23.65 -1.25
C SER A 60 -1.00 -24.10 -2.51
N PRO A 61 -0.44 -25.01 -3.33
CA PRO A 61 -1.20 -25.66 -4.38
C PRO A 61 -2.31 -26.53 -3.75
N ILE A 62 -3.47 -26.62 -4.42
CA ILE A 62 -4.65 -27.35 -3.91
C ILE A 62 -4.72 -28.76 -4.56
N GLU A 63 -4.87 -28.86 -5.84
CA GLU A 63 -5.06 -30.14 -6.55
C GLU A 63 -3.97 -30.39 -7.57
N ASP A 64 -3.71 -29.37 -8.37
CA ASP A 64 -2.69 -29.34 -9.41
C ASP A 64 -1.76 -28.18 -9.14
N ASP A 65 -0.59 -28.14 -9.77
CA ASP A 65 0.35 -27.01 -9.68
C ASP A 65 -0.18 -25.72 -10.34
N THR A 66 -1.46 -25.69 -10.73
CA THR A 66 -2.11 -24.52 -11.34
C THR A 66 -3.03 -23.78 -10.37
N LYS A 67 -3.62 -24.48 -9.39
CA LYS A 67 -4.56 -23.92 -8.43
C LYS A 67 -3.91 -23.69 -7.07
N PHE A 68 -4.06 -22.48 -6.53
CA PHE A 68 -3.44 -22.12 -5.27
C PHE A 68 -4.45 -21.49 -4.31
N ILE A 69 -4.22 -21.75 -3.03
CA ILE A 69 -4.81 -21.01 -1.92
C ILE A 69 -3.71 -20.19 -1.25
N ASP A 70 -3.90 -18.86 -1.28
CA ASP A 70 -3.05 -17.93 -0.57
C ASP A 70 -3.77 -17.51 0.72
N THR A 71 -3.11 -17.59 1.87
CA THR A 71 -3.63 -17.12 3.14
C THR A 71 -2.68 -16.13 3.78
N VAL A 72 -3.24 -15.12 4.39
CA VAL A 72 -2.50 -14.14 5.21
C VAL A 72 -3.23 -14.00 6.53
N PHE A 73 -2.51 -14.01 7.61
CA PHE A 73 -3.02 -13.70 8.94
C PHE A 73 -2.02 -12.81 9.67
N GLY A 74 -2.50 -11.71 10.23
CA GLY A 74 -1.61 -10.79 10.92
C GLY A 74 -2.25 -10.12 12.13
N VAL A 75 -1.37 -9.70 13.03
CA VAL A 75 -1.71 -8.89 14.19
C VAL A 75 -0.79 -7.68 14.23
N GLY A 76 -1.27 -6.57 14.80
CA GLY A 76 -0.47 -5.35 14.86
C GLY A 76 -0.90 -4.42 15.98
N VAL A 77 -0.01 -3.48 16.25
CA VAL A 77 -0.25 -2.35 17.16
C VAL A 77 0.00 -1.05 16.44
N LEU A 78 -0.73 -0.02 16.84
CA LEU A 78 -0.67 1.32 16.28
C LEU A 78 -0.44 2.31 17.43
N ASN A 79 0.46 3.27 17.22
CA ASN A 79 0.64 4.41 18.10
C ASN A 79 0.48 5.67 17.25
N SER A 80 -0.46 6.52 17.61
CA SER A 80 -0.79 7.72 16.83
C SER A 80 -0.65 8.97 17.67
N ASP A 81 0.07 9.95 17.12
CA ASP A 81 0.16 11.29 17.61
C ASP A 81 -0.80 12.17 16.79
N ILE A 82 -1.73 12.83 17.45
CA ILE A 82 -2.79 13.63 16.85
C ILE A 82 -2.55 15.09 17.15
N LEU A 83 -2.52 15.92 16.12
CA LEU A 83 -2.58 17.36 16.20
C LEU A 83 -3.82 17.84 15.44
N SER A 84 -4.78 18.40 16.14
CA SER A 84 -5.93 19.08 15.55
C SER A 84 -5.79 20.59 15.71
N VAL A 85 -6.07 21.32 14.63
CA VAL A 85 -6.08 22.79 14.62
C VAL A 85 -7.49 23.25 14.25
N LEU A 86 -8.19 23.85 15.21
CA LEU A 86 -9.55 24.35 15.07
C LEU A 86 -9.58 25.83 15.45
N ASP A 87 -9.99 26.70 14.51
CA ASP A 87 -10.07 28.15 14.70
C ASP A 87 -8.77 28.79 15.28
N GLY A 88 -7.62 28.26 14.87
CA GLY A 88 -6.29 28.71 15.34
C GLY A 88 -5.83 28.09 16.66
N GLU A 89 -6.70 27.41 17.37
CA GLU A 89 -6.35 26.66 18.58
C GLU A 89 -5.77 25.28 18.22
N ARG A 90 -4.75 24.88 18.97
CA ARG A 90 -4.08 23.59 18.82
C ARG A 90 -4.47 22.66 19.96
N VAL A 91 -4.98 21.49 19.61
CA VAL A 91 -5.23 20.39 20.54
C VAL A 91 -4.39 19.18 20.13
N THR A 92 -3.80 18.51 21.10
CA THR A 92 -2.94 17.34 20.88
C THR A 92 -3.45 16.14 21.65
N ALA A 93 -3.17 14.95 21.15
CA ALA A 93 -3.49 13.71 21.85
C ALA A 93 -2.63 12.56 21.33
N ASP A 94 -2.47 11.54 22.16
CA ASP A 94 -1.90 10.25 21.82
C ASP A 94 -3.00 9.21 21.79
N ARG A 95 -3.01 8.35 20.76
CA ARG A 95 -3.97 7.26 20.65
C ARG A 95 -3.29 5.94 20.28
N LYS A 96 -3.56 4.91 21.07
CA LYS A 96 -3.08 3.55 20.79
C LYS A 96 -4.18 2.72 20.11
N GLY A 97 -3.76 1.72 19.35
CA GLY A 97 -4.67 0.78 18.73
C GLY A 97 -4.03 -0.60 18.56
N ARG A 98 -4.89 -1.57 18.30
CA ARG A 98 -4.52 -2.96 18.01
C ARG A 98 -5.33 -3.42 16.82
N GLN A 99 -4.71 -4.25 15.98
CA GLN A 99 -5.41 -4.78 14.82
C GLN A 99 -5.15 -6.28 14.66
N ILE A 100 -6.15 -6.92 14.07
CA ILE A 100 -6.08 -8.28 13.57
C ILE A 100 -6.62 -8.27 12.15
N TYR A 101 -5.98 -8.97 11.25
CA TYR A 101 -6.42 -9.04 9.86
C TYR A 101 -6.10 -10.39 9.24
N GLY A 102 -6.85 -10.73 8.22
CA GLY A 102 -6.65 -11.95 7.47
C GLY A 102 -7.18 -11.84 6.05
N THR A 103 -6.57 -12.60 5.16
CA THR A 103 -6.94 -12.73 3.76
C THR A 103 -6.93 -14.20 3.36
N ILE A 104 -7.92 -14.60 2.58
CA ILE A 104 -7.93 -15.86 1.84
C ILE A 104 -8.16 -15.53 0.38
N LYS A 105 -7.28 -16.03 -0.49
CA LYS A 105 -7.36 -15.88 -1.93
C LYS A 105 -7.24 -17.24 -2.61
N LEU A 106 -8.16 -17.53 -3.51
CA LEU A 106 -8.11 -18.64 -4.43
C LEU A 106 -7.72 -18.12 -5.80
N LYS A 107 -6.78 -18.75 -6.46
CA LYS A 107 -6.37 -18.44 -7.84
C LYS A 107 -6.15 -19.71 -8.63
N ASP A 108 -6.35 -19.62 -9.95
CA ASP A 108 -6.06 -20.67 -10.92
C ASP A 108 -5.18 -20.10 -12.04
N GLU A 109 -4.14 -20.81 -12.45
CA GLU A 109 -3.22 -20.40 -13.52
C GLU A 109 -3.48 -21.23 -14.78
N ILE A 110 -4.35 -20.72 -15.64
CA ILE A 110 -4.75 -21.39 -16.89
C ILE A 110 -3.77 -20.99 -17.99
N LYS A 111 -2.93 -21.95 -18.41
CA LYS A 111 -1.91 -21.73 -19.46
C LYS A 111 -2.44 -22.21 -20.81
N LYS A 112 -2.38 -21.32 -21.82
CA LYS A 112 -2.72 -21.64 -23.20
C LYS A 112 -1.70 -20.98 -24.15
N ASN A 113 -0.79 -21.74 -24.68
CA ASN A 113 0.38 -21.24 -25.44
C ASN A 113 1.16 -20.21 -24.60
N ASN A 114 1.33 -19.00 -25.11
CA ASN A 114 2.04 -17.91 -24.46
C ASN A 114 1.15 -17.11 -23.49
N LEU A 115 -0.16 -17.39 -23.48
CA LEU A 115 -1.12 -16.69 -22.63
C LEU A 115 -1.35 -17.44 -21.32
N ILE A 116 -1.20 -16.74 -20.23
CA ILE A 116 -1.53 -17.20 -18.87
C ILE A 116 -2.70 -16.36 -18.38
N LEU A 117 -3.82 -16.99 -18.06
CA LEU A 117 -4.97 -16.36 -17.43
C LEU A 117 -5.02 -16.75 -15.97
N VAL A 118 -5.21 -15.77 -15.08
CA VAL A 118 -5.25 -15.99 -13.64
C VAL A 118 -6.54 -15.41 -13.04
N PRO A 119 -7.67 -16.14 -13.13
CA PRO A 119 -8.84 -15.80 -12.35
C PRO A 119 -8.56 -15.95 -10.86
N SER A 120 -9.11 -15.07 -10.05
CA SER A 120 -8.98 -15.19 -8.59
C SER A 120 -10.18 -14.63 -7.85
N ALA A 121 -10.44 -15.19 -6.67
CA ALA A 121 -11.41 -14.71 -5.69
C ALA A 121 -10.72 -14.52 -4.34
N GLN A 122 -11.00 -13.42 -3.64
CA GLN A 122 -10.33 -13.06 -2.40
C GLN A 122 -11.32 -12.44 -1.41
N ILE A 123 -11.15 -12.78 -0.14
CA ILE A 123 -11.85 -12.17 0.99
C ILE A 123 -10.80 -11.61 1.95
N ASP A 124 -10.95 -10.33 2.31
CA ASP A 124 -10.12 -9.67 3.31
C ASP A 124 -11.00 -9.31 4.50
N LEU A 125 -10.56 -9.66 5.69
CA LEU A 125 -11.19 -9.33 6.95
C LEU A 125 -10.20 -8.59 7.85
N GLY A 126 -10.65 -7.54 8.52
CA GLY A 126 -9.84 -6.80 9.47
C GLY A 126 -10.69 -6.22 10.60
N TYR A 127 -10.09 -6.15 11.77
CA TYR A 127 -10.65 -5.45 12.92
C TYR A 127 -9.55 -4.64 13.60
N THR A 128 -9.79 -3.35 13.75
CA THR A 128 -8.90 -2.43 14.47
C THR A 128 -9.66 -1.87 15.66
N LEU A 129 -9.13 -2.06 16.86
CA LEU A 129 -9.61 -1.46 18.08
C LEU A 129 -8.69 -0.29 18.44
N LEU A 130 -9.24 0.91 18.40
CA LEU A 130 -8.57 2.12 18.85
C LEU A 130 -8.98 2.43 20.29
N ASP A 131 -8.01 2.69 21.15
CA ASP A 131 -8.25 2.98 22.57
C ASP A 131 -8.94 4.35 22.75
N ALA A 132 -9.56 4.54 23.89
CA ALA A 132 -10.08 5.84 24.30
C ALA A 132 -8.90 6.82 24.51
N TYR A 133 -9.12 8.09 24.20
CA TYR A 133 -8.14 9.15 24.42
C TYR A 133 -8.83 10.46 24.77
N GLN A 134 -8.07 11.39 25.29
CA GLN A 134 -8.50 12.74 25.58
C GLN A 134 -7.49 13.72 25.00
N GLU A 135 -8.00 14.73 24.32
CA GLU A 135 -7.21 15.84 23.82
C GLU A 135 -6.78 16.77 24.94
N SER A 136 -5.69 17.49 24.72
CA SER A 136 -5.23 18.60 25.57
C SER A 136 -5.53 19.93 24.88
N GLY A 137 -5.89 20.97 25.65
CA GLY A 137 -6.20 22.31 25.15
C GLY A 137 -7.60 22.79 25.58
N ASN A 138 -7.93 24.04 25.23
CA ASN A 138 -9.18 24.68 25.68
C ASN A 138 -10.42 24.08 25.03
N THR A 139 -10.32 23.65 23.77
CA THR A 139 -11.41 23.02 23.00
C THR A 139 -11.32 21.49 22.99
N ALA A 140 -10.62 20.92 23.98
CA ALA A 140 -10.35 19.50 24.08
C ALA A 140 -11.63 18.64 24.11
N MET A 141 -11.58 17.52 23.39
CA MET A 141 -12.60 16.49 23.40
C MET A 141 -12.05 15.18 24.00
N LYS A 142 -12.96 14.41 24.58
CA LYS A 142 -12.69 13.06 25.07
C LYS A 142 -13.39 12.06 24.17
N PHE A 143 -12.63 11.12 23.64
CA PHE A 143 -13.09 10.10 22.71
C PHE A 143 -13.14 8.73 23.40
N LYS A 144 -14.17 7.97 23.14
CA LYS A 144 -14.29 6.57 23.59
C LYS A 144 -13.52 5.63 22.67
N LYS A 145 -13.40 4.38 23.11
CA LYS A 145 -12.89 3.30 22.27
C LYS A 145 -13.69 3.19 20.98
N GLN A 146 -13.01 2.92 19.88
CA GLN A 146 -13.61 2.80 18.56
C GLN A 146 -13.19 1.48 17.91
N GLY A 147 -14.17 0.67 17.51
CA GLY A 147 -13.95 -0.51 16.68
C GLY A 147 -14.15 -0.18 15.21
N ILE A 148 -13.15 -0.50 14.39
CA ILE A 148 -13.21 -0.33 12.94
C ILE A 148 -13.14 -1.71 12.31
N GLN A 149 -14.18 -2.10 11.58
CA GLN A 149 -14.22 -3.34 10.81
C GLN A 149 -13.89 -3.08 9.35
N SER A 150 -13.12 -3.94 8.74
CA SER A 150 -12.86 -3.99 7.30
C SER A 150 -13.30 -5.35 6.78
N ARG A 151 -14.16 -5.36 5.77
CA ARG A 151 -14.64 -6.58 5.11
C ARG A 151 -14.69 -6.31 3.61
N ASN A 152 -13.80 -6.96 2.86
CA ASN A 152 -13.75 -6.79 1.41
C ASN A 152 -13.88 -8.14 0.72
N ALA A 153 -14.62 -8.15 -0.36
CA ALA A 153 -14.64 -9.26 -1.32
C ALA A 153 -14.08 -8.76 -2.64
N ARG A 154 -13.24 -9.57 -3.30
CA ARG A 154 -12.62 -9.24 -4.59
C ARG A 154 -12.76 -10.40 -5.56
N LEU A 155 -13.06 -10.07 -6.80
CA LEU A 155 -12.98 -10.99 -7.94
C LEU A 155 -12.08 -10.36 -8.97
N SER A 156 -11.12 -11.12 -9.49
CA SER A 156 -10.23 -10.58 -10.52
C SER A 156 -9.88 -11.61 -11.57
N ILE A 157 -9.52 -11.12 -12.74
CA ILE A 157 -8.86 -11.87 -13.78
C ILE A 157 -7.62 -11.09 -14.21
N ALA A 158 -6.47 -11.77 -14.22
CA ALA A 158 -5.24 -11.24 -14.80
C ALA A 158 -4.92 -12.06 -16.06
N ALA A 159 -4.29 -11.41 -17.04
CA ALA A 159 -3.79 -12.01 -18.27
C ALA A 159 -2.33 -11.61 -18.46
N ILE A 160 -1.49 -12.58 -18.80
CA ILE A 160 -0.07 -12.38 -19.12
C ILE A 160 0.19 -13.07 -20.43
N ASP A 161 0.72 -12.34 -21.42
CA ASP A 161 1.17 -12.86 -22.72
C ASP A 161 2.65 -12.54 -22.87
N GLU A 162 3.48 -13.58 -22.96
CA GLU A 162 4.92 -13.44 -23.04
C GLU A 162 5.44 -13.96 -24.38
N LEU A 163 6.13 -13.08 -25.09
CA LEU A 163 6.84 -13.37 -26.32
C LEU A 163 8.33 -13.26 -26.07
N GLU A 164 9.03 -14.37 -26.16
CA GLU A 164 10.50 -14.45 -25.99
C GLU A 164 11.16 -14.91 -27.28
N ASN A 165 12.23 -14.24 -27.66
CA ASN A 165 13.14 -14.67 -28.71
C ASN A 165 14.58 -14.21 -28.36
N ASP A 166 15.54 -14.56 -29.22
CA ASP A 166 16.97 -14.27 -28.99
C ASP A 166 17.30 -12.77 -28.91
N LYS A 167 16.41 -11.89 -29.34
CA LYS A 167 16.63 -10.44 -29.42
C LYS A 167 15.87 -9.64 -28.37
N TYR A 168 14.77 -10.16 -27.83
CA TYR A 168 13.96 -9.47 -26.83
C TYR A 168 12.97 -10.40 -26.14
N THR A 169 12.57 -10.02 -24.94
CA THR A 169 11.37 -10.56 -24.28
C THR A 169 10.37 -9.42 -24.15
N ILE A 170 9.15 -9.64 -24.65
CA ILE A 170 8.02 -8.72 -24.46
C ILE A 170 6.96 -9.45 -23.64
N ARG A 171 6.63 -8.89 -22.46
CA ARG A 171 5.54 -9.37 -21.63
C ARG A 171 4.45 -8.31 -21.59
N LYS A 172 3.27 -8.65 -22.09
CA LYS A 172 2.07 -7.83 -21.96
C LYS A 172 1.25 -8.41 -20.83
N HIS A 173 0.76 -7.55 -19.96
CA HIS A 173 -0.07 -8.00 -18.85
C HIS A 173 -1.23 -7.03 -18.62
N GLY A 174 -2.31 -7.57 -18.10
CA GLY A 174 -3.47 -6.80 -17.73
C GLY A 174 -4.21 -7.46 -16.59
N LYS A 175 -4.92 -6.68 -15.81
CA LYS A 175 -5.75 -7.14 -14.71
C LYS A 175 -7.03 -6.33 -14.65
N LEU A 176 -8.14 -7.02 -14.44
CA LEU A 176 -9.40 -6.41 -14.07
C LEU A 176 -9.84 -6.98 -12.72
N GLU A 177 -10.13 -6.12 -11.78
CA GLU A 177 -10.55 -6.50 -10.42
C GLU A 177 -11.78 -5.71 -10.00
N TYR A 178 -12.81 -6.43 -9.58
CA TYR A 178 -13.94 -5.86 -8.86
C TYR A 178 -13.75 -6.07 -7.36
N LYS A 179 -13.91 -5.00 -6.57
CA LYS A 179 -13.81 -5.00 -5.11
C LYS A 179 -15.09 -4.43 -4.50
N ALA A 180 -15.72 -5.20 -3.62
CA ALA A 180 -16.83 -4.77 -2.78
C ALA A 180 -16.35 -4.52 -1.35
N ASN A 181 -16.57 -3.30 -0.82
CA ASN A 181 -16.34 -2.95 0.58
C ASN A 181 -17.62 -3.20 1.37
N LEU A 182 -17.72 -4.34 2.04
CA LEU A 182 -18.94 -4.77 2.72
C LEU A 182 -19.20 -4.02 4.06
N ASN A 183 -18.20 -3.29 4.57
CA ASN A 183 -18.34 -2.42 5.73
C ASN A 183 -17.60 -1.10 5.51
N ARG A 184 -18.38 -0.01 5.42
CA ARG A 184 -17.87 1.34 5.09
C ARG A 184 -18.01 2.33 6.24
N SER A 185 -18.47 1.91 7.40
CA SER A 185 -18.73 2.85 8.47
C SER A 185 -18.19 2.39 9.82
N SER A 186 -17.82 3.36 10.64
CA SER A 186 -17.53 3.17 12.06
C SER A 186 -18.16 4.29 12.87
N ASN A 187 -18.53 4.00 14.10
CA ASN A 187 -19.08 5.01 15.01
C ASN A 187 -17.96 5.56 15.89
N ILE A 188 -17.96 6.86 16.08
CA ILE A 188 -17.10 7.56 17.03
C ILE A 188 -17.95 8.27 18.06
N LYS A 189 -17.65 8.05 19.34
CA LYS A 189 -18.34 8.67 20.47
C LYS A 189 -17.38 9.61 21.17
N TYR A 190 -17.85 10.84 21.41
CA TYR A 190 -17.04 11.88 22.05
C TYR A 190 -17.88 12.81 22.92
N SER A 191 -17.23 13.54 23.81
CA SER A 191 -17.82 14.60 24.62
C SER A 191 -16.83 15.75 24.79
N TYR A 192 -17.32 16.95 25.03
CA TYR A 192 -16.44 18.08 25.34
C TYR A 192 -15.90 17.94 26.77
N VAL A 193 -14.61 18.25 26.95
CA VAL A 193 -13.97 18.24 28.28
C VAL A 193 -14.40 19.45 29.10
N SER A 194 -14.54 20.61 28.45
CA SER A 194 -14.95 21.88 29.08
C SER A 194 -16.45 21.96 29.42
N ASP A 195 -17.29 21.15 28.76
CA ASP A 195 -18.73 21.14 28.99
C ASP A 195 -19.28 19.69 29.06
N PRO A 196 -19.06 19.00 30.19
CA PRO A 196 -19.58 17.65 30.37
C PRO A 196 -21.13 17.58 30.39
N ALA A 197 -21.81 18.71 30.66
CA ALA A 197 -23.25 18.78 30.69
C ALA A 197 -23.91 18.69 29.31
N SER A 198 -23.18 19.00 28.24
CA SER A 198 -23.63 18.83 26.83
C SER A 198 -23.85 17.37 26.42
N GLY A 199 -23.37 16.41 27.24
CA GLY A 199 -23.57 14.99 27.04
C GLY A 199 -22.56 14.38 26.03
N GLU A 200 -22.93 13.19 25.54
CA GLU A 200 -22.15 12.41 24.61
C GLU A 200 -22.71 12.54 23.19
N PHE A 201 -21.83 12.76 22.25
CA PHE A 201 -22.15 12.78 20.82
C PHE A 201 -21.77 11.44 20.19
N ASP A 202 -22.61 10.94 19.29
CA ASP A 202 -22.35 9.73 18.48
C ASP A 202 -22.37 10.12 17.01
N THR A 203 -21.24 9.92 16.33
CA THR A 203 -21.10 10.30 14.92
C THR A 203 -20.70 9.08 14.11
N LYS A 204 -21.46 8.81 13.04
CA LYS A 204 -21.14 7.76 12.07
C LYS A 204 -20.20 8.31 11.01
N LEU A 205 -19.00 7.73 10.95
CA LEU A 205 -18.01 8.02 9.91
C LEU A 205 -18.19 7.03 8.77
N ASN A 206 -18.35 7.54 7.55
CA ASN A 206 -18.41 6.72 6.34
C ASN A 206 -17.09 6.86 5.58
N SER A 207 -16.59 5.75 5.03
CA SER A 207 -15.33 5.71 4.30
C SER A 207 -15.46 4.96 2.97
N GLY A 208 -14.98 5.61 1.90
CA GLY A 208 -14.83 5.03 0.57
C GLY A 208 -16.13 4.62 -0.13
N ALA A 209 -15.99 4.07 -1.33
CA ALA A 209 -17.09 3.54 -2.12
C ALA A 209 -17.40 2.09 -1.74
N LEU A 210 -18.65 1.67 -1.91
CA LEU A 210 -19.05 0.27 -1.75
C LEU A 210 -18.44 -0.59 -2.86
N HIS A 211 -18.48 -0.09 -4.10
CA HIS A 211 -18.04 -0.81 -5.27
C HIS A 211 -16.87 -0.09 -5.94
N ASN A 212 -15.81 -0.83 -6.24
CA ASN A 212 -14.63 -0.33 -6.92
C ASN A 212 -14.29 -1.29 -8.07
N LEU A 213 -13.93 -0.73 -9.21
CA LEU A 213 -13.39 -1.44 -10.35
C LEU A 213 -11.95 -1.00 -10.59
N ASN A 214 -11.00 -1.91 -10.50
CA ASN A 214 -9.59 -1.64 -10.73
C ASN A 214 -9.17 -2.27 -12.05
N GLY A 215 -8.62 -1.47 -12.95
CA GLY A 215 -8.02 -1.90 -14.20
C GLY A 215 -6.52 -1.62 -14.22
N GLU A 216 -5.74 -2.57 -14.71
CA GLU A 216 -4.30 -2.45 -14.91
C GLU A 216 -3.95 -2.96 -16.30
N LEU A 217 -3.11 -2.23 -17.01
CA LEU A 217 -2.52 -2.64 -18.28
C LEU A 217 -1.03 -2.32 -18.25
N GLY A 218 -0.21 -3.28 -18.64
CA GLY A 218 1.23 -3.11 -18.64
C GLY A 218 1.94 -3.79 -19.80
N ILE A 219 3.14 -3.31 -20.08
CA ILE A 219 4.07 -3.89 -21.01
C ILE A 219 5.48 -3.81 -20.46
N ASP A 220 6.18 -4.95 -20.46
CA ASP A 220 7.57 -5.07 -20.10
C ASP A 220 8.36 -5.45 -21.37
N ILE A 221 9.42 -4.73 -21.66
CA ILE A 221 10.33 -4.99 -22.77
C ILE A 221 11.72 -5.18 -22.20
N ILE A 222 12.32 -6.34 -22.41
CA ILE A 222 13.67 -6.68 -21.97
C ILE A 222 14.51 -6.97 -23.21
N LEU A 223 15.62 -6.25 -23.38
CA LEU A 223 16.54 -6.37 -24.48
C LEU A 223 17.82 -7.14 -24.07
N PRO A 224 18.51 -7.81 -25.00
CA PRO A 224 19.70 -8.62 -24.71
C PRO A 224 20.84 -7.85 -24.04
N ASP A 225 20.99 -6.55 -24.38
CA ASP A 225 22.01 -5.67 -23.84
C ASP A 225 21.71 -5.20 -22.42
N SER A 226 20.88 -5.97 -21.67
CA SER A 226 20.48 -5.69 -20.28
C SER A 226 19.76 -4.36 -20.10
N PHE A 227 19.09 -3.90 -21.14
CA PHE A 227 18.21 -2.74 -21.11
C PHE A 227 16.75 -3.21 -20.96
N SER A 228 15.99 -2.54 -20.09
CA SER A 228 14.60 -2.89 -19.84
C SER A 228 13.72 -1.65 -19.76
N ILE A 229 12.49 -1.78 -20.22
CA ILE A 229 11.43 -0.77 -20.12
C ILE A 229 10.19 -1.43 -19.56
N PHE A 230 9.60 -0.83 -18.53
CA PHE A 230 8.35 -1.26 -17.90
C PHE A 230 7.39 -0.10 -17.93
N LEU A 231 6.23 -0.29 -18.49
CA LEU A 231 5.15 0.70 -18.51
C LEU A 231 3.87 0.05 -17.96
N ILE A 232 3.28 0.67 -16.94
CA ILE A 232 2.03 0.23 -16.35
C ILE A 232 1.09 1.42 -16.23
N TYR A 233 -0.15 1.24 -16.64
CA TYR A 233 -1.26 2.15 -16.39
C TYR A 233 -2.27 1.46 -15.48
N GLU A 234 -2.66 2.15 -14.41
CA GLU A 234 -3.66 1.69 -13.46
C GLU A 234 -4.82 2.68 -13.39
N ARG A 235 -6.05 2.19 -13.37
CA ARG A 235 -7.24 2.97 -13.07
C ARG A 235 -8.02 2.32 -11.95
N ASN A 236 -8.29 3.09 -10.90
CA ASN A 236 -9.20 2.73 -9.83
C ASN A 236 -10.48 3.56 -9.96
N GLN A 237 -11.58 2.94 -10.33
CA GLN A 237 -12.90 3.53 -10.45
C GLN A 237 -13.73 3.20 -9.21
N ALA A 238 -13.85 4.15 -8.29
CA ALA A 238 -14.80 4.10 -7.19
C ALA A 238 -16.17 4.55 -7.73
N LEU A 239 -17.10 3.60 -7.91
CA LEU A 239 -18.33 3.84 -8.70
C LEU A 239 -19.21 4.96 -8.16
N GLU A 240 -19.13 5.28 -6.87
CA GLU A 240 -19.94 6.32 -6.22
C GLU A 240 -19.17 7.63 -5.96
N VAL A 241 -17.84 7.65 -6.13
CA VAL A 241 -16.99 8.75 -5.65
C VAL A 241 -16.16 9.38 -6.76
N GLY A 242 -15.71 8.59 -7.76
CA GLY A 242 -14.85 9.06 -8.83
C GLY A 242 -13.77 8.06 -9.20
N HIS A 243 -12.69 8.54 -9.81
CA HIS A 243 -11.59 7.65 -10.23
C HIS A 243 -10.23 8.27 -9.91
N THR A 244 -9.23 7.39 -9.90
CA THR A 244 -7.82 7.75 -9.82
C THR A 244 -7.06 6.97 -10.88
N ASP A 245 -6.31 7.68 -11.70
CA ASP A 245 -5.43 7.11 -12.72
C ASP A 245 -3.98 7.21 -12.24
N LYS A 246 -3.16 6.18 -12.52
CA LYS A 246 -1.73 6.17 -12.23
C LYS A 246 -0.96 5.66 -13.43
N ILE A 247 0.21 6.21 -13.64
CA ILE A 247 1.17 5.75 -14.63
C ILE A 247 2.47 5.44 -13.93
N HIS A 248 3.08 4.30 -14.29
CA HIS A 248 4.40 3.89 -13.84
C HIS A 248 5.24 3.58 -15.09
N LEU A 249 6.33 4.30 -15.24
CA LEU A 249 7.35 4.03 -16.25
C LEU A 249 8.66 3.75 -15.53
N ALA A 250 9.27 2.63 -15.80
CA ALA A 250 10.62 2.34 -15.33
C ALA A 250 11.52 1.96 -16.51
N ILE A 251 12.75 2.48 -16.50
CA ILE A 251 13.79 2.17 -17.45
C ILE A 251 14.99 1.65 -16.67
N GLY A 252 15.47 0.47 -17.00
CA GLY A 252 16.60 -0.18 -16.36
C GLY A 252 17.74 -0.43 -17.34
N TYR A 253 18.96 -0.34 -16.85
CA TYR A 253 20.15 -0.70 -17.62
C TYR A 253 21.18 -1.38 -16.73
N LEU A 254 21.55 -2.62 -17.07
CA LEU A 254 22.58 -3.42 -16.40
C LEU A 254 23.80 -3.58 -17.30
N PRO A 255 24.75 -2.65 -17.33
CA PRO A 255 25.95 -2.77 -18.16
C PRO A 255 26.84 -3.98 -17.78
N ASN A 256 26.69 -4.45 -16.55
CA ASN A 256 27.36 -5.64 -16.03
C ASN A 256 26.61 -6.17 -14.80
N ARG A 257 26.96 -7.39 -14.33
CA ARG A 257 26.31 -8.03 -13.17
C ARG A 257 26.48 -7.27 -11.83
N LYS A 258 27.29 -6.23 -11.78
CA LYS A 258 27.65 -5.48 -10.57
C LYS A 258 27.02 -4.09 -10.50
N THR A 259 26.52 -3.57 -11.61
CA THR A 259 26.01 -2.19 -11.67
C THR A 259 24.64 -2.18 -12.33
N ASN A 260 23.68 -1.52 -11.71
CA ASN A 260 22.33 -1.31 -12.23
C ASN A 260 22.01 0.18 -12.19
N TYR A 261 21.50 0.70 -13.30
CA TYR A 261 20.92 2.04 -13.41
C TYR A 261 19.41 1.88 -13.59
N ALA A 262 18.63 2.59 -12.80
CA ALA A 262 17.18 2.60 -12.94
C ALA A 262 16.65 4.03 -12.91
N TYR A 263 15.71 4.32 -13.78
CA TYR A 263 14.94 5.55 -13.77
C TYR A 263 13.47 5.20 -13.73
N LYS A 264 12.72 5.83 -12.81
CA LYS A 264 11.29 5.60 -12.66
C LYS A 264 10.53 6.92 -12.67
N LEU A 265 9.38 6.90 -13.31
CA LEU A 265 8.34 7.91 -13.23
C LEU A 265 7.08 7.24 -12.71
N ALA A 266 6.49 7.78 -11.67
CA ALA A 266 5.24 7.23 -11.14
C ALA A 266 4.38 8.33 -10.53
N GLY A 267 3.07 8.22 -10.71
CA GLY A 267 2.14 9.13 -10.09
C GLY A 267 0.76 9.16 -10.72
N SER A 268 -0.08 10.03 -10.19
CA SER A 268 -1.41 10.32 -10.70
C SER A 268 -1.52 11.80 -11.07
N GLU A 269 -1.94 12.67 -10.16
CA GLU A 269 -1.99 14.13 -10.37
C GLU A 269 -0.58 14.76 -10.35
N ASN A 270 0.31 14.24 -9.55
CA ASN A 270 1.73 14.61 -9.52
C ASN A 270 2.56 13.39 -9.92
N ILE A 271 3.46 13.57 -10.87
CA ILE A 271 4.36 12.52 -11.35
C ILE A 271 5.71 12.72 -10.67
N GLY A 272 6.03 11.84 -9.73
CA GLY A 272 7.35 11.78 -9.13
C GLY A 272 8.37 11.07 -10.02
N SER A 273 9.64 11.38 -9.86
CA SER A 273 10.73 10.67 -10.51
C SER A 273 11.73 10.15 -9.50
N GLU A 274 12.30 8.98 -9.79
CA GLU A 274 13.38 8.34 -9.04
C GLU A 274 14.48 7.95 -10.01
N PHE A 275 15.71 8.38 -9.74
CA PHE A 275 16.90 7.85 -10.40
C PHE A 275 17.70 7.06 -9.37
N LYS A 276 18.02 5.82 -9.68
CA LYS A 276 18.75 4.91 -8.80
C LYS A 276 19.97 4.33 -9.50
N ILE A 277 21.09 4.31 -8.78
CA ILE A 277 22.30 3.57 -9.17
C ILE A 277 22.55 2.54 -8.07
N SER A 278 22.58 1.26 -8.43
CA SER A 278 22.95 0.17 -7.53
C SER A 278 24.29 -0.41 -7.96
N LYS A 279 25.19 -0.60 -7.02
CA LYS A 279 26.50 -1.21 -7.26
C LYS A 279 26.80 -2.31 -6.24
N ASN A 280 27.08 -3.51 -6.75
CA ASN A 280 27.51 -4.64 -5.93
C ASN A 280 29.04 -4.63 -5.81
N ILE A 281 29.54 -4.58 -4.57
CA ILE A 281 30.96 -4.65 -4.24
C ILE A 281 31.13 -5.77 -3.21
N ASN A 282 31.62 -6.92 -3.64
CA ASN A 282 31.72 -8.16 -2.84
C ASN A 282 30.33 -8.51 -2.24
N ASP A 283 30.23 -8.56 -0.91
CA ASP A 283 29.02 -8.91 -0.17
C ASP A 283 28.13 -7.70 0.14
N PHE A 284 28.44 -6.53 -0.41
CA PHE A 284 27.70 -5.31 -0.19
C PHE A 284 27.04 -4.82 -1.47
N GLU A 285 25.84 -4.28 -1.31
CA GLU A 285 25.15 -3.49 -2.33
C GLU A 285 25.06 -2.04 -1.86
N ILE A 286 25.54 -1.11 -2.68
CA ILE A 286 25.46 0.33 -2.44
C ILE A 286 24.43 0.88 -3.42
N ASP A 287 23.39 1.50 -2.89
CA ASP A 287 22.37 2.20 -3.64
C ASP A 287 22.52 3.71 -3.46
N PHE A 288 22.59 4.42 -4.55
CA PHE A 288 22.42 5.87 -4.59
C PHE A 288 21.08 6.17 -5.25
N THR A 289 20.21 6.92 -4.59
CA THR A 289 18.88 7.25 -5.09
C THR A 289 18.65 8.76 -5.04
N LEU A 290 18.17 9.32 -6.15
CA LEU A 290 17.68 10.70 -6.25
C LEU A 290 16.17 10.66 -6.49
N ASN A 291 15.39 11.30 -5.60
CA ASN A 291 13.95 11.40 -5.69
C ASN A 291 13.51 12.83 -5.95
N ASN A 292 12.57 12.99 -6.87
CA ASN A 292 11.85 14.24 -7.08
C ASN A 292 10.35 13.95 -6.95
N GLN A 293 9.65 14.69 -6.08
CA GLN A 293 8.22 14.47 -5.80
C GLN A 293 7.30 14.96 -6.92
N ASP A 294 7.77 15.84 -7.80
CA ASP A 294 7.03 16.30 -8.97
C ASP A 294 8.02 16.56 -10.12
N ALA A 295 8.15 15.62 -11.01
CA ALA A 295 9.06 15.68 -12.15
C ALA A 295 8.70 16.80 -13.15
N LEU A 296 7.46 17.29 -13.12
CA LEU A 296 6.95 18.34 -13.99
C LEU A 296 7.13 19.74 -13.38
N ARG A 297 7.46 19.84 -12.09
CA ARG A 297 7.69 21.09 -11.36
C ARG A 297 9.07 21.11 -10.70
N PRO A 298 10.09 21.67 -11.33
CA PRO A 298 11.49 21.55 -10.89
C PRO A 298 11.82 22.21 -9.54
N ASN A 299 10.90 22.91 -8.90
CA ASN A 299 11.13 23.65 -7.66
C ASN A 299 10.77 22.88 -6.38
N ILE A 300 10.45 21.58 -6.44
CA ILE A 300 10.08 20.76 -5.29
C ILE A 300 11.25 19.86 -4.90
N ILE A 301 11.53 19.82 -3.62
CA ILE A 301 12.62 19.19 -2.87
C ILE A 301 13.06 17.86 -3.50
N ASN A 302 14.29 17.84 -3.99
CA ASN A 302 15.00 16.63 -4.35
C ASN A 302 15.58 16.01 -3.08
N GLU A 303 15.31 14.73 -2.87
CA GLU A 303 15.90 13.94 -1.80
C GLU A 303 16.97 13.04 -2.41
N ALA A 304 18.15 13.04 -1.82
CA ALA A 304 19.23 12.12 -2.16
C ALA A 304 19.46 11.15 -0.99
N THR A 305 19.46 9.85 -1.26
CA THR A 305 19.72 8.82 -0.26
C THR A 305 20.84 7.89 -0.70
N ILE A 306 21.64 7.44 0.26
CA ILE A 306 22.63 6.39 0.08
C ILE A 306 22.28 5.26 1.04
N ASN A 307 22.04 4.06 0.50
CA ASN A 307 21.78 2.86 1.28
C ASN A 307 22.93 1.86 1.09
N LEU A 308 23.31 1.21 2.17
CA LEU A 308 24.28 0.11 2.17
C LEU A 308 23.57 -1.15 2.67
N THR A 309 23.53 -2.17 1.85
CA THR A 309 22.90 -3.46 2.19
C THR A 309 23.97 -4.55 2.14
N SER A 310 24.05 -5.36 3.18
CA SER A 310 24.92 -6.55 3.20
C SER A 310 24.12 -7.77 2.72
N LYS A 311 24.72 -8.57 1.86
CA LYS A 311 24.17 -9.85 1.40
C LYS A 311 24.87 -10.96 2.19
N PHE A 312 24.13 -11.60 3.08
CA PHE A 312 24.59 -12.76 3.86
C PHE A 312 24.23 -14.06 3.14
#